data_9c8844bbc491a78387690f9e4069269e
#
_entry.id   9c8844bbc491a78387690f9e4069269e
#
_cell.length_a   1.000
_cell.length_b   1.000
_cell.length_c   1.000
_cell.angle_alpha   90.00
_cell.angle_beta   90.00
_cell.angle_gamma   90.00
#
_symmetry.space_group_name_H-M   'P 1'
#
loop_
_entity.id
_entity.type
_entity.pdbx_description
1 polymer ?
#
loop_
_entity_poly.entity_id
_entity_poly.type
_entity_poly.pdbx_seq_one_letter_code
_entity_poly.pdbx_strand_id
1 'polypeptide(L)'
;YVGIKRNNLNAEEVCGTILKKWRELGFLVIHVRHSSTSVNSKLHESSPGFEFNDFVKPINDEIVLTKKVNSSFIGTGLVDILETNNIKSIIIVGMTTNHCISTTVRMSGNLGYDTYLVSDSTAAYCNILKNGEVIDCEDVYKISLSNLDGEFCRVITRDELFENLI
;
A
#
# COMPACT_ATOMS: atom_id res chain seq x y z
N TYR A 1 -8.50 -2.01 -15.00
CA TYR A 1 -8.59 -0.56 -14.68
C TYR A 1 -8.32 0.38 -15.89
N VAL A 2 -8.14 -0.11 -17.12
CA VAL A 2 -7.91 0.76 -18.29
C VAL A 2 -9.15 1.59 -18.57
N GLY A 3 -8.99 2.92 -18.60
CA GLY A 3 -10.09 3.87 -18.81
C GLY A 3 -10.95 4.16 -17.58
N ILE A 4 -10.65 3.55 -16.42
CA ILE A 4 -11.36 3.83 -15.17
C ILE A 4 -10.65 4.95 -14.43
N LYS A 5 -11.42 5.97 -14.04
CA LYS A 5 -10.95 7.11 -13.23
C LYS A 5 -10.49 6.63 -11.86
N ARG A 6 -9.48 7.28 -11.29
CA ARG A 6 -9.07 7.13 -9.89
C ARG A 6 -9.00 8.49 -9.20
N ASN A 7 -9.04 8.49 -7.88
CA ASN A 7 -8.72 9.66 -7.07
C ASN A 7 -7.20 9.76 -6.83
N ASN A 8 -6.75 10.71 -6.02
CA ASN A 8 -5.36 10.92 -5.56
C ASN A 8 -4.32 10.69 -6.67
N LEU A 9 -4.36 11.51 -7.71
CA LEU A 9 -3.50 11.34 -8.91
C LEU A 9 -2.00 11.46 -8.60
N ASN A 10 -1.63 12.08 -7.49
CA ASN A 10 -0.26 12.27 -7.02
C ASN A 10 0.18 11.29 -5.91
N ALA A 11 -0.61 10.25 -5.65
CA ALA A 11 -0.32 9.31 -4.55
C ALA A 11 1.07 8.66 -4.65
N GLU A 12 1.53 8.34 -5.87
CA GLU A 12 2.88 7.77 -6.09
C GLU A 12 3.99 8.76 -5.73
N GLU A 13 3.80 10.03 -6.03
CA GLU A 13 4.75 11.09 -5.67
C GLU A 13 4.80 11.30 -4.15
N VAL A 14 3.65 11.24 -3.49
CA VAL A 14 3.57 11.26 -2.01
C VAL A 14 4.31 10.06 -1.42
N CYS A 15 4.11 8.84 -1.96
CA CYS A 15 4.88 7.66 -1.56
C CYS A 15 6.39 7.90 -1.71
N GLY A 16 6.83 8.46 -2.84
CA GLY A 16 8.23 8.79 -3.10
C GLY A 16 8.80 9.79 -2.09
N THR A 17 8.02 10.79 -1.70
CA THR A 17 8.42 11.79 -0.69
C THR A 17 8.62 11.14 0.69
N ILE A 18 7.70 10.27 1.10
CA ILE A 18 7.79 9.51 2.36
C ILE A 18 9.00 8.57 2.31
N LEU A 19 9.17 7.82 1.23
CA LEU A 19 10.28 6.90 1.04
C LEU A 19 11.64 7.61 1.13
N LYS A 20 11.77 8.77 0.50
CA LYS A 20 12.98 9.59 0.59
C LYS A 20 13.29 9.96 2.04
N LYS A 21 12.30 10.45 2.78
CA LYS A 21 12.45 10.81 4.19
C LYS A 21 12.83 9.60 5.04
N TRP A 22 12.22 8.43 4.79
CA TRP A 22 12.51 7.18 5.48
C TRP A 22 13.96 6.74 5.31
N ARG A 23 14.48 6.86 4.07
CA ARG A 23 15.88 6.57 3.73
C ARG A 23 16.86 7.54 4.41
N GLU A 24 16.52 8.83 4.45
CA GLU A 24 17.33 9.85 5.13
C GLU A 24 17.48 9.57 6.63
N LEU A 25 16.45 9.01 7.25
CA LEU A 25 16.44 8.64 8.66
C LEU A 25 17.05 7.25 8.94
N GLY A 26 17.38 6.49 7.91
CA GLY A 26 17.95 5.15 8.06
C GLY A 26 16.95 4.11 8.56
N PHE A 27 15.64 4.33 8.38
CA PHE A 27 14.60 3.39 8.78
C PHE A 27 14.50 2.22 7.81
N LEU A 28 14.04 1.07 8.31
CA LEU A 28 13.81 -0.12 7.50
C LEU A 28 12.77 0.14 6.42
N VAL A 29 13.14 -0.14 5.17
CA VAL A 29 12.26 -0.08 4.00
C VAL A 29 12.02 -1.49 3.47
N ILE A 30 10.76 -1.83 3.25
CA ILE A 30 10.33 -3.09 2.64
C ILE A 30 9.42 -2.78 1.47
N HIS A 31 9.87 -3.12 0.28
CA HIS A 31 9.09 -3.01 -0.95
C HIS A 31 8.27 -4.28 -1.18
N VAL A 32 6.99 -4.12 -1.48
CA VAL A 32 6.10 -5.25 -1.77
C VAL A 32 5.41 -5.04 -3.10
N ARG A 33 5.60 -5.97 -4.04
CA ARG A 33 4.90 -5.99 -5.31
C ARG A 33 4.00 -7.21 -5.45
N HIS A 34 2.94 -7.08 -6.23
CA HIS A 34 2.02 -8.17 -6.53
C HIS A 34 2.40 -8.84 -7.85
N SER A 35 2.55 -10.16 -7.85
CA SER A 35 2.68 -10.98 -9.05
C SER A 35 1.38 -11.75 -9.28
N SER A 36 0.61 -11.35 -10.29
CA SER A 36 -0.60 -12.06 -10.68
C SER A 36 -0.27 -13.42 -11.32
N THR A 37 -1.06 -14.43 -11.00
CA THR A 37 -0.96 -15.74 -11.64
C THR A 37 -1.57 -15.78 -13.05
N SER A 38 -2.36 -14.77 -13.42
CA SER A 38 -2.95 -14.64 -14.75
C SER A 38 -1.99 -13.95 -15.71
N VAL A 39 -1.60 -14.63 -16.77
CA VAL A 39 -0.68 -14.10 -17.81
C VAL A 39 -1.23 -12.86 -18.54
N ASN A 40 -2.55 -12.67 -18.52
CA ASN A 40 -3.21 -11.50 -19.11
C ASN A 40 -3.31 -10.31 -18.15
N SER A 41 -2.89 -10.47 -16.91
CA SER A 41 -2.91 -9.40 -15.93
C SER A 41 -1.76 -8.41 -16.18
N LYS A 42 -2.05 -7.12 -16.02
CA LYS A 42 -1.02 -6.08 -16.00
C LYS A 42 -0.01 -6.23 -14.85
N LEU A 43 -0.35 -6.99 -13.83
CA LEU A 43 0.52 -7.29 -12.69
C LEU A 43 1.21 -8.66 -12.82
N HIS A 44 1.12 -9.33 -13.97
CA HIS A 44 1.89 -10.53 -14.23
C HIS A 44 3.37 -10.19 -14.40
N GLU A 45 4.27 -11.06 -13.97
CA GLU A 45 5.71 -10.81 -13.97
C GLU A 45 6.30 -10.51 -15.36
N SER A 46 5.67 -10.96 -16.46
CA SER A 46 6.05 -10.62 -17.83
C SER A 46 5.48 -9.29 -18.32
N SER A 47 4.70 -8.58 -17.52
CA SER A 47 4.06 -7.32 -17.90
C SER A 47 4.88 -6.13 -17.39
N PRO A 48 4.99 -5.02 -18.17
CA PRO A 48 5.60 -3.78 -17.68
C PRO A 48 4.96 -3.24 -16.39
N GLY A 49 3.69 -3.56 -16.13
CA GLY A 49 3.00 -3.16 -14.90
C GLY A 49 3.42 -3.92 -13.64
N PHE A 50 4.32 -4.91 -13.77
CA PHE A 50 4.96 -5.59 -12.65
C PHE A 50 6.12 -4.79 -12.06
N GLU A 51 6.71 -3.88 -12.83
CA GLU A 51 7.81 -3.04 -12.37
C GLU A 51 7.35 -2.02 -11.34
N PHE A 52 8.29 -1.63 -10.47
CA PHE A 52 8.03 -0.55 -9.51
C PHE A 52 7.89 0.79 -10.24
N ASN A 53 6.97 1.63 -9.77
CA ASN A 53 6.86 3.01 -10.21
C ASN A 53 8.17 3.76 -9.93
N ASP A 54 8.56 4.69 -10.80
CA ASP A 54 9.84 5.42 -10.73
C ASP A 54 10.03 6.17 -9.42
N PHE A 55 8.97 6.68 -8.80
CA PHE A 55 9.03 7.37 -7.50
C PHE A 55 9.41 6.46 -6.33
N VAL A 56 9.19 5.15 -6.46
CA VAL A 56 9.33 4.18 -5.36
C VAL A 56 10.20 2.98 -5.70
N LYS A 57 11.09 3.11 -6.67
CA LYS A 57 12.04 2.04 -7.03
C LYS A 57 12.94 1.70 -5.84
N PRO A 58 13.12 0.41 -5.56
CA PRO A 58 14.12 -0.05 -4.59
C PRO A 58 15.52 0.45 -4.96
N ILE A 59 16.32 0.76 -3.97
CA ILE A 59 17.73 1.10 -4.11
C ILE A 59 18.58 0.17 -3.25
N ASN A 60 19.84 -0.05 -3.68
CA ASN A 60 20.82 -0.86 -2.95
C ASN A 60 20.24 -2.22 -2.48
N ASP A 61 20.43 -2.52 -1.19
CA ASP A 61 20.05 -3.78 -0.56
C ASP A 61 18.65 -3.71 0.12
N GLU A 62 17.78 -2.79 -0.31
CA GLU A 62 16.42 -2.72 0.23
C GLU A 62 15.64 -3.99 -0.04
N ILE A 63 14.89 -4.43 0.97
CA ILE A 63 14.14 -5.69 0.90
C ILE A 63 13.00 -5.59 -0.10
N VAL A 64 12.93 -6.54 -1.01
CA VAL A 64 11.85 -6.66 -2.00
C VAL A 64 11.11 -7.98 -1.81
N LEU A 65 9.83 -7.90 -1.54
CA LEU A 65 8.93 -9.03 -1.42
C LEU A 65 7.97 -9.10 -2.60
N THR A 66 7.68 -10.29 -3.08
CA THR A 66 6.70 -10.53 -4.13
C THR A 66 5.58 -11.40 -3.57
N LYS A 67 4.35 -10.88 -3.61
CA LYS A 67 3.14 -11.58 -3.15
C LYS A 67 2.26 -12.02 -4.32
N LYS A 68 1.47 -13.07 -4.10
CA LYS A 68 0.49 -13.58 -5.09
C LYS A 68 -0.96 -13.38 -4.69
N VAL A 69 -1.20 -12.81 -3.50
CA VAL A 69 -2.50 -12.48 -2.93
C VAL A 69 -2.52 -11.05 -2.42
N ASN A 70 -3.66 -10.53 -2.00
CA ASN A 70 -3.77 -9.12 -1.60
C ASN A 70 -2.97 -8.78 -0.34
N SER A 71 -2.94 -9.65 0.67
CA SER A 71 -2.16 -9.40 1.89
C SER A 71 -0.65 -9.49 1.62
N SER A 72 0.10 -8.52 2.12
CA SER A 72 1.57 -8.56 2.10
C SER A 72 2.16 -9.57 3.11
N PHE A 73 1.36 -10.08 4.02
CA PHE A 73 1.78 -11.05 5.05
C PHE A 73 1.64 -12.51 4.61
N ILE A 74 0.95 -12.80 3.52
CA ILE A 74 0.68 -14.17 3.09
C ILE A 74 1.68 -14.59 2.01
N GLY A 75 2.46 -15.63 2.33
CA GLY A 75 3.43 -16.23 1.41
C GLY A 75 4.66 -15.37 1.10
N THR A 76 5.09 -14.48 2.02
CA THR A 76 6.19 -13.52 1.78
C THR A 76 7.19 -13.53 2.92
N GLY A 77 7.25 -14.10 3.93
CA GLY A 77 8.21 -13.95 5.03
C GLY A 77 8.25 -12.56 5.69
N LEU A 78 7.22 -11.70 5.45
CA LEU A 78 7.18 -10.34 6.02
C LEU A 78 7.17 -10.37 7.55
N VAL A 79 6.46 -11.30 8.17
CA VAL A 79 6.41 -11.45 9.64
C VAL A 79 7.81 -11.71 10.19
N ASP A 80 8.55 -12.66 9.63
CA ASP A 80 9.90 -13.03 10.10
C ASP A 80 10.87 -11.83 10.02
N ILE A 81 10.74 -11.01 8.93
CA ILE A 81 11.56 -9.81 8.76
C ILE A 81 11.23 -8.79 9.86
N LEU A 82 9.96 -8.54 10.11
CA LEU A 82 9.53 -7.57 11.12
C LEU A 82 9.94 -8.00 12.53
N GLU A 83 9.78 -9.28 12.86
CA GLU A 83 10.17 -9.86 14.16
C GLU A 83 11.68 -9.81 14.36
N THR A 84 12.46 -10.22 13.36
CA THR A 84 13.94 -10.21 13.42
C THR A 84 14.48 -8.79 13.65
N ASN A 85 13.82 -7.79 13.09
CA ASN A 85 14.18 -6.38 13.27
C ASN A 85 13.49 -5.71 14.47
N ASN A 86 12.75 -6.45 15.30
CA ASN A 86 11.98 -5.95 16.45
C ASN A 86 11.01 -4.81 16.10
N ILE A 87 10.44 -4.81 14.90
CA ILE A 87 9.48 -3.81 14.44
C ILE A 87 8.14 -4.06 15.13
N LYS A 88 7.57 -3.01 15.74
CA LYS A 88 6.26 -3.02 16.40
C LYS A 88 5.27 -2.08 15.71
N SER A 89 5.76 -1.03 15.07
CA SER A 89 4.96 -0.05 14.36
C SER A 89 5.27 -0.07 12.87
N ILE A 90 4.24 0.01 12.02
CA ILE A 90 4.36 -0.10 10.57
C ILE A 90 3.64 1.08 9.91
N ILE A 91 4.34 1.75 9.01
CA ILE A 91 3.74 2.75 8.12
C ILE A 91 3.46 2.08 6.77
N ILE A 92 2.21 2.12 6.33
CA ILE A 92 1.78 1.51 5.07
C ILE A 92 1.43 2.60 4.07
N VAL A 93 2.04 2.51 2.89
CA VAL A 93 1.83 3.38 1.73
C VAL A 93 1.68 2.54 0.45
N GLY A 94 1.06 3.07 -0.57
CA GLY A 94 0.97 2.39 -1.89
C GLY A 94 -0.46 2.14 -2.37
N MET A 95 -0.67 1.17 -3.28
CA MET A 95 -1.93 0.98 -4.00
C MET A 95 -2.44 -0.46 -4.00
N THR A 96 -3.76 -0.63 -4.13
CA THR A 96 -4.83 0.36 -4.09
C THR A 96 -5.54 0.28 -2.75
N THR A 97 -6.14 1.40 -2.32
CA THR A 97 -6.73 1.56 -0.98
C THR A 97 -7.67 0.42 -0.60
N ASN A 98 -8.61 0.09 -1.48
CA ASN A 98 -9.68 -0.89 -1.25
C ASN A 98 -9.30 -2.37 -1.49
N HIS A 99 -8.07 -2.66 -1.94
CA HIS A 99 -7.60 -4.03 -2.20
C HIS A 99 -6.37 -4.40 -1.38
N CYS A 100 -5.17 -4.29 -1.99
CA CYS A 100 -3.92 -4.72 -1.34
C CYS A 100 -3.64 -3.94 -0.06
N ILE A 101 -3.89 -2.64 -0.06
CA ILE A 101 -3.69 -1.79 1.12
C ILE A 101 -4.66 -2.19 2.23
N SER A 102 -5.97 -2.19 1.96
CA SER A 102 -6.97 -2.59 2.96
C SER A 102 -6.70 -3.97 3.54
N THR A 103 -6.38 -4.95 2.68
CA THR A 103 -6.11 -6.32 3.15
C THR A 103 -4.84 -6.41 3.99
N THR A 104 -3.79 -5.69 3.60
CA THR A 104 -2.52 -5.67 4.36
C THR A 104 -2.69 -4.96 5.70
N VAL A 105 -3.37 -3.81 5.73
CA VAL A 105 -3.67 -3.07 6.96
C VAL A 105 -4.47 -3.91 7.94
N ARG A 106 -5.54 -4.58 7.49
CA ARG A 106 -6.35 -5.47 8.35
C ARG A 106 -5.51 -6.60 8.93
N MET A 107 -4.67 -7.23 8.10
CA MET A 107 -3.79 -8.29 8.60
C MET A 107 -2.76 -7.75 9.59
N SER A 108 -2.18 -6.59 9.33
CA SER A 108 -1.24 -5.93 10.23
C SER A 108 -1.85 -5.68 11.61
N GLY A 109 -3.04 -5.08 11.66
CA GLY A 109 -3.76 -4.85 12.91
C GLY A 109 -4.13 -6.15 13.63
N ASN A 110 -4.61 -7.17 12.89
CA ASN A 110 -4.92 -8.49 13.47
C ASN A 110 -3.69 -9.23 14.02
N LEU A 111 -2.51 -8.98 13.49
CA LEU A 111 -1.24 -9.51 14.01
C LEU A 111 -0.68 -8.69 15.17
N GLY A 112 -1.34 -7.60 15.56
CA GLY A 112 -0.98 -6.78 16.73
C GLY A 112 0.08 -5.71 16.47
N TYR A 113 0.37 -5.38 15.21
CA TYR A 113 1.25 -4.25 14.88
C TYR A 113 0.52 -2.92 15.09
N ASP A 114 1.23 -1.93 15.63
CA ASP A 114 0.78 -0.54 15.64
C ASP A 114 0.87 0.01 14.21
N THR A 115 -0.25 0.06 13.54
CA THR A 115 -0.33 0.27 12.09
C THR A 115 -0.80 1.68 11.76
N TYR A 116 -0.09 2.35 10.88
CA TYR A 116 -0.45 3.64 10.30
C TYR A 116 -0.65 3.50 8.80
N LEU A 117 -1.75 4.04 8.29
CA LEU A 117 -2.01 4.17 6.87
C LEU A 117 -1.95 5.64 6.47
N VAL A 118 -1.05 5.97 5.54
CA VAL A 118 -0.94 7.34 5.04
C VAL A 118 -1.93 7.54 3.91
N SER A 119 -2.98 8.31 4.17
CA SER A 119 -4.16 8.44 3.31
C SER A 119 -3.85 9.04 1.94
N ASP A 120 -3.08 10.10 1.87
CA ASP A 120 -2.71 10.79 0.63
C ASP A 120 -1.63 10.04 -0.20
N SER A 121 -1.07 8.97 0.34
CA SER A 121 -0.16 8.04 -0.36
C SER A 121 -0.86 6.83 -0.98
N THR A 122 -2.19 6.78 -0.95
CA THR A 122 -2.96 5.68 -1.54
C THR A 122 -4.11 6.21 -2.40
N ALA A 123 -4.59 5.40 -3.33
CA ALA A 123 -5.67 5.78 -4.25
C ALA A 123 -6.60 4.60 -4.53
N ALA A 124 -7.85 4.91 -4.84
CA ALA A 124 -8.84 3.95 -5.29
C ALA A 124 -9.31 4.27 -6.72
N TYR A 125 -9.64 3.23 -7.47
CA TYR A 125 -10.34 3.35 -8.75
C TYR A 125 -11.85 3.30 -8.54
N CYS A 126 -12.61 3.92 -9.46
CA CYS A 126 -14.04 3.74 -9.50
C CYS A 126 -14.38 2.24 -9.66
N ASN A 127 -15.39 1.77 -8.97
CA ASN A 127 -15.88 0.41 -9.09
C ASN A 127 -17.14 0.37 -10.00
N ILE A 128 -17.30 -0.73 -10.73
CA ILE A 128 -18.48 -0.97 -11.55
C ILE A 128 -19.19 -2.21 -10.99
N LEU A 129 -20.42 -2.03 -10.57
CA LEU A 129 -21.26 -3.13 -10.09
C LEU A 129 -21.75 -4.01 -11.26
N LYS A 130 -22.25 -5.22 -10.95
CA LYS A 130 -22.73 -6.15 -11.98
C LYS A 130 -23.90 -5.59 -12.80
N ASN A 131 -24.68 -4.68 -12.24
CA ASN A 131 -25.78 -3.98 -12.91
C ASN A 131 -25.32 -2.81 -13.80
N GLY A 132 -23.99 -2.53 -13.86
CA GLY A 132 -23.41 -1.43 -14.62
C GLY A 132 -23.33 -0.10 -13.86
N GLU A 133 -23.85 -0.04 -12.65
CA GLU A 133 -23.74 1.15 -11.79
C GLU A 133 -22.27 1.44 -11.44
N VAL A 134 -21.89 2.70 -11.53
CA VAL A 134 -20.54 3.16 -11.21
C VAL A 134 -20.51 3.75 -9.80
N ILE A 135 -19.66 3.22 -8.95
CA ILE A 135 -19.34 3.83 -7.66
C ILE A 135 -18.14 4.75 -7.88
N ASP A 136 -18.27 6.01 -7.52
CA ASP A 136 -17.21 7.00 -7.69
C ASP A 136 -15.95 6.61 -6.89
N CYS A 137 -14.80 6.92 -7.46
CA CYS A 137 -13.52 6.54 -6.85
C CYS A 137 -13.29 7.23 -5.51
N GLU A 138 -13.81 8.43 -5.30
CA GLU A 138 -13.71 9.12 -4.03
C GLU A 138 -14.58 8.45 -2.95
N ASP A 139 -15.74 7.95 -3.31
CA ASP A 139 -16.60 7.19 -2.38
C ASP A 139 -15.96 5.83 -2.01
N VAL A 140 -15.43 5.11 -3.01
CA VAL A 140 -14.67 3.87 -2.76
C VAL A 140 -13.52 4.13 -1.79
N TYR A 141 -12.78 5.20 -2.01
CA TYR A 141 -11.65 5.59 -1.18
C TYR A 141 -12.06 5.93 0.25
N LYS A 142 -13.02 6.86 0.44
CA LYS A 142 -13.49 7.30 1.76
C LYS A 142 -14.06 6.16 2.59
N ILE A 143 -14.91 5.33 1.98
CA ILE A 143 -15.47 4.16 2.65
C ILE A 143 -14.37 3.18 3.05
N SER A 144 -13.37 2.97 2.18
CA SER A 144 -12.26 2.08 2.51
C SER A 144 -11.45 2.58 3.69
N LEU A 145 -11.13 3.87 3.74
CA LEU A 145 -10.41 4.47 4.89
C LEU A 145 -11.23 4.40 6.17
N SER A 146 -12.51 4.76 6.12
CA SER A 146 -13.39 4.74 7.30
C SER A 146 -13.56 3.36 7.91
N ASN A 147 -13.45 2.30 7.10
CA ASN A 147 -13.50 0.91 7.57
C ASN A 147 -12.18 0.42 8.20
N LEU A 148 -11.11 1.18 8.07
CA LEU A 148 -9.78 0.82 8.59
C LEU A 148 -9.43 1.63 9.82
N ASP A 149 -9.81 2.90 9.83
CA ASP A 149 -9.46 3.86 10.87
C ASP A 149 -10.09 3.52 12.21
N GLY A 150 -9.28 3.51 13.25
CA GLY A 150 -9.69 3.19 14.61
C GLY A 150 -9.86 1.70 14.90
N GLU A 151 -10.07 0.84 13.90
CA GLU A 151 -10.23 -0.61 14.08
C GLU A 151 -8.94 -1.37 13.82
N PHE A 152 -8.27 -1.10 12.68
CA PHE A 152 -7.08 -1.83 12.24
C PHE A 152 -5.83 -0.97 12.18
N CYS A 153 -5.98 0.34 12.07
CA CYS A 153 -4.88 1.29 11.95
C CYS A 153 -5.30 2.68 12.42
N ARG A 154 -4.33 3.58 12.46
CA ARG A 154 -4.57 5.03 12.46
C ARG A 154 -4.36 5.56 11.06
N VAL A 155 -5.39 6.19 10.50
CA VAL A 155 -5.31 6.86 9.20
C VAL A 155 -4.79 8.28 9.42
N ILE A 156 -3.68 8.60 8.79
CA ILE A 156 -3.02 9.90 8.89
C ILE A 156 -2.67 10.44 7.50
N THR A 157 -2.35 11.72 7.42
CA THR A 157 -1.76 12.32 6.22
C THR A 157 -0.23 12.25 6.27
N ARG A 158 0.44 12.50 5.13
CA ARG A 158 1.90 12.64 5.09
C ARG A 158 2.39 13.75 6.04
N ASP A 159 1.67 14.87 6.11
CA ASP A 159 2.09 15.99 6.93
C ASP A 159 1.99 15.63 8.42
N GLU A 160 0.90 14.98 8.85
CA GLU A 160 0.77 14.44 10.22
C GLU A 160 1.85 13.40 10.54
N LEU A 161 2.23 12.56 9.57
CA LEU A 161 3.34 11.62 9.74
C LEU A 161 4.65 12.35 10.04
N PHE A 162 4.96 13.39 9.27
CA PHE A 162 6.21 14.15 9.41
C PHE A 162 6.25 15.03 10.66
N GLU A 163 5.13 15.57 11.08
CA GLU A 163 5.04 16.44 12.25
C GLU A 163 5.03 15.68 13.58
N ASN A 164 4.44 14.49 13.62
CA ASN A 164 4.13 13.83 14.90
C ASN A 164 4.88 12.51 15.14
N LEU A 165 5.40 11.87 14.10
CA LEU A 165 5.98 10.53 14.23
C LEU A 165 7.45 10.43 13.83
N ILE A 166 7.98 11.42 13.13
CA ILE A 166 9.42 11.47 12.72
C ILE A 166 9.97 12.94 12.77
#